data_6cd5b7adf74d33911616ede0b789b28c
#
_entry.id   6cd5b7adf74d33911616ede0b789b28c
#
_cell.length_a   1.000
_cell.length_b   1.000
_cell.length_c   1.000
_cell.angle_alpha   90.00
_cell.angle_beta   90.00
_cell.angle_gamma   90.00
#
_symmetry.space_group_name_H-M   'P 1'
#
loop_
_entity.id
_entity.type
_entity.pdbx_description
1 polymer ?
#
loop_
_entity_poly.entity_id
_entity_poly.type
_entity_poly.pdbx_seq_one_letter_code
_entity_poly.pdbx_strand_id
1 'polypeptide(L)'
;FNDALAALIADRPARFSGLAALPLADPAAAAEELARAMDTPGFAGAILPADAFLTRREAEAWAPLLDAANAHGAHIFIHPGPVPAVGAQPPPDYGDNVNLRHIVLDVQARLSAVTVTLTLTDFLDAFPDLTVQVANLGGSVPMMVERMDHVSSRRTPDAPLPSARMGRIFVDTSSFGPGSIALAARTFGADRVLLGTDHPIFDTQRTVAAIRASGLPDDAVAGILGGNGPDLPDR
;
A
#
# COMPACT_ATOMS: atom_id res chain seq x y z
N PHE A 1 3.91 -19.29 -10.54
CA PHE A 1 4.33 -17.88 -10.65
C PHE A 1 5.51 -17.60 -9.72
N ASN A 2 5.38 -17.84 -8.42
CA ASN A 2 6.41 -17.51 -7.43
C ASN A 2 7.74 -18.22 -7.66
N ASP A 3 7.73 -19.48 -8.14
CA ASP A 3 8.98 -20.20 -8.46
C ASP A 3 9.72 -19.58 -9.66
N ALA A 4 8.97 -19.10 -10.67
CA ALA A 4 9.56 -18.37 -11.79
C ALA A 4 10.12 -17.01 -11.36
N LEU A 5 9.44 -16.32 -10.43
CA LEU A 5 9.93 -15.08 -9.85
C LEU A 5 11.18 -15.30 -9.00
N ALA A 6 11.21 -16.37 -8.19
CA ALA A 6 12.39 -16.76 -7.42
C ALA A 6 13.64 -17.00 -8.31
N ALA A 7 13.45 -17.70 -9.43
CA ALA A 7 14.54 -17.94 -10.38
C ALA A 7 15.06 -16.62 -11.01
N LEU A 8 14.16 -15.68 -11.34
CA LEU A 8 14.53 -14.36 -11.86
C LEU A 8 15.31 -13.52 -10.82
N ILE A 9 14.89 -13.56 -9.56
CA ILE A 9 15.56 -12.85 -8.47
C ILE A 9 16.96 -13.46 -8.24
N ALA A 10 17.06 -14.79 -8.21
CA ALA A 10 18.32 -15.48 -8.01
C ALA A 10 19.38 -15.17 -9.08
N ASP A 11 18.97 -14.83 -10.31
CA ASP A 11 19.87 -14.37 -11.37
C ASP A 11 20.46 -12.97 -11.06
N ARG A 12 19.75 -12.13 -10.32
CA ARG A 12 20.17 -10.75 -10.00
C ARG A 12 19.75 -10.31 -8.58
N PRO A 13 20.24 -10.98 -7.54
CA PRO A 13 19.75 -10.79 -6.18
C PRO A 13 20.00 -9.39 -5.60
N ALA A 14 21.05 -8.70 -6.08
CA ALA A 14 21.35 -7.32 -5.66
C ALA A 14 20.44 -6.26 -6.33
N ARG A 15 19.57 -6.65 -7.27
CA ARG A 15 18.74 -5.71 -8.04
C ARG A 15 17.25 -5.93 -7.89
N PHE A 16 16.82 -7.11 -7.51
CA PHE A 16 15.42 -7.48 -7.43
C PHE A 16 15.10 -8.16 -6.11
N SER A 17 14.00 -7.77 -5.54
CA SER A 17 13.25 -8.53 -4.55
C SER A 17 11.84 -8.75 -5.08
N GLY A 18 11.12 -9.73 -4.56
CA GLY A 18 9.79 -10.08 -5.03
C GLY A 18 8.72 -9.95 -3.96
N LEU A 19 7.50 -9.69 -4.42
CA LEU A 19 6.29 -9.87 -3.62
C LEU A 19 5.54 -11.08 -4.16
N ALA A 20 5.20 -12.00 -3.27
CA ALA A 20 4.51 -13.23 -3.64
C ALA A 20 3.08 -12.96 -4.13
N ALA A 21 2.68 -13.67 -5.17
CA ALA A 21 1.29 -13.81 -5.55
C ALA A 21 0.68 -14.98 -4.78
N LEU A 22 -0.49 -14.80 -4.18
CA LEU A 22 -1.11 -15.74 -3.27
C LEU A 22 -2.42 -16.31 -3.84
N PRO A 23 -2.80 -17.56 -3.50
CA PRO A 23 -4.08 -18.18 -3.90
C PRO A 23 -5.24 -17.63 -3.05
N LEU A 24 -5.62 -16.37 -3.27
CA LEU A 24 -6.55 -15.60 -2.44
C LEU A 24 -8.00 -16.13 -2.43
N ALA A 25 -8.32 -17.17 -3.21
CA ALA A 25 -9.61 -17.86 -3.11
C ALA A 25 -9.69 -18.75 -1.85
N ASP A 26 -8.56 -19.13 -1.27
CA ASP A 26 -8.41 -19.92 -0.06
C ASP A 26 -7.42 -19.24 0.89
N PRO A 27 -7.89 -18.59 1.98
CA PRO A 27 -7.04 -17.89 2.93
C PRO A 27 -6.00 -18.78 3.63
N ALA A 28 -6.31 -20.06 3.86
CA ALA A 28 -5.37 -20.99 4.48
C ALA A 28 -4.24 -21.32 3.52
N ALA A 29 -4.56 -21.68 2.27
CA ALA A 29 -3.57 -21.90 1.23
C ALA A 29 -2.74 -20.63 0.94
N ALA A 30 -3.34 -19.45 1.05
CA ALA A 30 -2.63 -18.18 0.91
C ALA A 30 -1.59 -17.98 2.03
N ALA A 31 -1.91 -18.32 3.27
CA ALA A 31 -0.99 -18.24 4.39
C ALA A 31 0.19 -19.25 4.25
N GLU A 32 -0.11 -20.48 3.82
CA GLU A 32 0.92 -21.51 3.55
C GLU A 32 1.86 -21.06 2.42
N GLU A 33 1.33 -20.54 1.31
CA GLU A 33 2.15 -20.06 0.20
C GLU A 33 2.98 -18.82 0.58
N LEU A 34 2.43 -17.91 1.39
CA LEU A 34 3.20 -16.80 1.92
C LEU A 34 4.40 -17.29 2.73
N ALA A 35 4.17 -18.19 3.69
CA ALA A 35 5.26 -18.76 4.50
C ALA A 35 6.32 -19.42 3.62
N ARG A 36 5.91 -20.24 2.65
CA ARG A 36 6.83 -20.87 1.68
C ARG A 36 7.63 -19.83 0.88
N ALA A 37 6.99 -18.76 0.42
CA ALA A 37 7.67 -17.70 -0.32
C ALA A 37 8.66 -16.96 0.57
N MET A 38 8.30 -16.67 1.81
CA MET A 38 9.18 -15.98 2.76
C MET A 38 10.41 -16.80 3.17
N ASP A 39 10.36 -18.14 3.07
CA ASP A 39 11.51 -19.02 3.24
C ASP A 39 12.42 -19.06 1.99
N THR A 40 11.98 -18.47 0.89
CA THR A 40 12.74 -18.43 -0.37
C THR A 40 13.52 -17.11 -0.46
N PRO A 41 14.85 -17.14 -0.65
CA PRO A 41 15.65 -15.92 -0.72
C PRO A 41 15.15 -14.91 -1.77
N GLY A 42 15.09 -13.65 -1.37
CA GLY A 42 14.71 -12.55 -2.24
C GLY A 42 13.23 -12.18 -2.23
N PHE A 43 12.35 -12.93 -1.55
CA PHE A 43 11.00 -12.46 -1.28
C PHE A 43 10.98 -11.53 -0.06
N ALA A 44 10.25 -10.43 -0.20
CA ALA A 44 10.08 -9.41 0.83
C ALA A 44 8.70 -9.47 1.51
N GLY A 45 7.73 -10.14 0.88
CA GLY A 45 6.36 -10.19 1.35
C GLY A 45 5.39 -10.62 0.25
N ALA A 46 4.19 -10.04 0.27
CA ALA A 46 3.14 -10.35 -0.71
C ALA A 46 2.36 -9.12 -1.17
N ILE A 47 1.69 -9.26 -2.31
CA ILE A 47 0.73 -8.29 -2.81
C ILE A 47 -0.70 -8.76 -2.52
N LEU A 48 -1.54 -7.85 -1.98
CA LEU A 48 -2.95 -8.13 -1.65
C LEU A 48 -3.88 -7.11 -2.31
N PRO A 49 -5.11 -7.51 -2.65
CA PRO A 49 -6.09 -6.60 -3.26
C PRO A 49 -6.68 -5.64 -2.22
N ALA A 50 -6.93 -4.40 -2.64
CA ALA A 50 -7.53 -3.37 -1.80
C ALA A 50 -8.90 -3.76 -1.24
N ASP A 51 -9.69 -4.52 -2.00
CA ASP A 51 -11.02 -4.96 -1.58
C ASP A 51 -11.02 -5.91 -0.37
N ALA A 52 -9.87 -6.46 -0.01
CA ALA A 52 -9.70 -7.22 1.23
C ALA A 52 -9.71 -6.33 2.50
N PHE A 53 -9.56 -5.01 2.36
CA PHE A 53 -9.33 -4.08 3.47
C PHE A 53 -10.23 -2.84 3.44
N LEU A 54 -11.33 -2.83 2.68
CA LEU A 54 -12.23 -1.67 2.59
C LEU A 54 -12.89 -1.34 3.94
N THR A 55 -13.14 -2.36 4.76
CA THR A 55 -13.65 -2.23 6.11
C THR A 55 -12.85 -3.11 7.08
N ARG A 56 -12.90 -2.80 8.38
CA ARG A 56 -12.31 -3.66 9.42
C ARG A 56 -12.81 -5.08 9.34
N ARG A 57 -14.12 -5.29 9.13
CA ARG A 57 -14.72 -6.63 9.03
C ARG A 57 -14.14 -7.45 7.87
N GLU A 58 -13.91 -6.82 6.73
CA GLU A 58 -13.26 -7.47 5.59
C GLU A 58 -11.80 -7.80 5.89
N ALA A 59 -11.08 -6.86 6.50
CA ALA A 59 -9.68 -7.06 6.91
C ALA A 59 -9.51 -8.20 7.92
N GLU A 60 -10.43 -8.35 8.88
CA GLU A 60 -10.42 -9.40 9.90
C GLU A 60 -10.52 -10.82 9.30
N ALA A 61 -11.15 -10.96 8.12
CA ALA A 61 -11.20 -12.25 7.42
C ALA A 61 -9.82 -12.73 6.94
N TRP A 62 -8.85 -11.81 6.82
CA TRP A 62 -7.48 -12.09 6.39
C TRP A 62 -6.49 -12.19 7.56
N ALA A 63 -6.96 -12.13 8.81
CA ALA A 63 -6.10 -12.21 9.99
C ALA A 63 -5.16 -13.44 9.98
N PRO A 64 -5.58 -14.66 9.59
CA PRO A 64 -4.66 -15.80 9.53
C PRO A 64 -3.49 -15.61 8.56
N LEU A 65 -3.72 -14.96 7.42
CA LEU A 65 -2.67 -14.61 6.47
C LEU A 65 -1.73 -13.54 7.06
N LEU A 66 -2.29 -12.53 7.73
CA LEU A 66 -1.50 -11.48 8.36
C LEU A 66 -0.72 -11.97 9.59
N ASP A 67 -1.22 -12.97 10.31
CA ASP A 67 -0.48 -13.66 11.37
C ASP A 67 0.77 -14.34 10.79
N ALA A 68 0.64 -15.05 9.65
CA ALA A 68 1.77 -15.64 8.95
C ALA A 68 2.74 -14.57 8.44
N ALA A 69 2.22 -13.47 7.88
CA ALA A 69 3.03 -12.34 7.43
C ALA A 69 3.82 -11.71 8.58
N ASN A 70 3.16 -11.49 9.72
CA ASN A 70 3.76 -10.92 10.92
C ASN A 70 4.88 -11.82 11.49
N ALA A 71 4.65 -13.14 11.54
CA ALA A 71 5.63 -14.09 12.01
C ALA A 71 6.94 -14.09 11.18
N HIS A 72 6.88 -13.65 9.92
CA HIS A 72 8.02 -13.55 9.02
C HIS A 72 8.56 -12.11 8.84
N GLY A 73 7.98 -11.11 9.50
CA GLY A 73 8.33 -9.70 9.27
C GLY A 73 8.10 -9.27 7.83
N ALA A 74 7.04 -9.77 7.20
CA ALA A 74 6.78 -9.57 5.78
C ALA A 74 6.31 -8.15 5.46
N HIS A 75 6.58 -7.69 4.23
CA HIS A 75 6.01 -6.48 3.66
C HIS A 75 4.73 -6.79 2.88
N ILE A 76 3.62 -6.20 3.27
CA ILE A 76 2.33 -6.36 2.59
C ILE A 76 2.04 -5.13 1.75
N PHE A 77 2.03 -5.32 0.43
CA PHE A 77 1.67 -4.29 -0.53
C PHE A 77 0.19 -4.41 -0.92
N ILE A 78 -0.60 -3.40 -0.58
CA ILE A 78 -2.03 -3.34 -0.91
C ILE A 78 -2.23 -2.54 -2.19
N HIS A 79 -2.63 -3.24 -3.25
CA HIS A 79 -2.80 -2.71 -4.60
C HIS A 79 -4.29 -2.70 -4.99
N PRO A 80 -4.76 -1.74 -5.83
CA PRO A 80 -6.11 -1.77 -6.36
C PRO A 80 -6.48 -3.11 -6.98
N GLY A 81 -7.58 -3.70 -6.56
CA GLY A 81 -8.04 -4.97 -7.11
C GLY A 81 -9.14 -5.61 -6.26
N PRO A 82 -9.97 -6.47 -6.87
CA PRO A 82 -11.01 -7.21 -6.20
C PRO A 82 -10.46 -8.45 -5.50
N VAL A 83 -11.16 -8.91 -4.46
CA VAL A 83 -10.97 -10.25 -3.92
C VAL A 83 -11.55 -11.28 -4.90
N PRO A 84 -10.81 -12.35 -5.25
CA PRO A 84 -11.26 -13.33 -6.26
C PRO A 84 -12.64 -13.96 -6.00
N ALA A 85 -12.97 -14.18 -4.71
CA ALA A 85 -14.26 -14.76 -4.33
C ALA A 85 -15.46 -13.87 -4.68
N VAL A 86 -15.26 -12.55 -4.75
CA VAL A 86 -16.32 -11.59 -5.13
C VAL A 86 -16.30 -11.33 -6.64
N GLY A 87 -15.16 -11.54 -7.28
CA GLY A 87 -14.93 -11.23 -8.69
C GLY A 87 -14.85 -9.72 -8.95
N ALA A 88 -14.35 -9.36 -10.11
CA ALA A 88 -14.38 -7.98 -10.58
C ALA A 88 -15.82 -7.60 -10.92
N GLN A 89 -16.37 -6.63 -10.19
CA GLN A 89 -17.65 -6.05 -10.58
C GLN A 89 -17.42 -5.10 -11.78
N PRO A 90 -18.28 -5.11 -12.78
CA PRO A 90 -18.18 -4.12 -13.83
C PRO A 90 -18.33 -2.72 -13.23
N PRO A 91 -17.60 -1.72 -13.76
CA PRO A 91 -17.77 -0.36 -13.29
C PRO A 91 -19.22 0.10 -13.51
N PRO A 92 -19.75 0.96 -12.64
CA PRO A 92 -21.04 1.59 -12.87
C PRO A 92 -21.09 2.26 -14.26
N ASP A 93 -22.25 2.25 -14.89
CA ASP A 93 -22.45 3.06 -16.09
C ASP A 93 -22.56 4.55 -15.70
N TYR A 94 -21.47 5.25 -15.86
CA TYR A 94 -21.41 6.69 -15.56
C TYR A 94 -21.94 7.56 -16.72
N GLY A 95 -22.18 6.98 -17.92
CA GLY A 95 -22.60 7.71 -19.11
C GLY A 95 -21.54 8.62 -19.72
N ASP A 96 -20.56 9.09 -18.92
CA ASP A 96 -19.47 9.97 -19.36
C ASP A 96 -18.14 9.67 -18.63
N ASN A 97 -17.01 10.06 -19.22
CA ASN A 97 -15.68 10.03 -18.61
C ASN A 97 -15.36 8.71 -17.86
N VAL A 98 -15.84 7.56 -18.35
CA VAL A 98 -15.79 6.25 -17.67
C VAL A 98 -14.39 5.93 -17.16
N ASN A 99 -13.34 6.13 -17.98
CA ASN A 99 -11.96 5.86 -17.58
C ASN A 99 -11.52 6.72 -16.39
N LEU A 100 -11.80 8.03 -16.40
CA LEU A 100 -11.40 8.92 -15.30
C LEU A 100 -12.19 8.62 -14.03
N ARG A 101 -13.48 8.33 -14.16
CA ARG A 101 -14.32 7.98 -13.01
C ARG A 101 -13.89 6.67 -12.40
N HIS A 102 -13.80 5.60 -13.19
CA HIS A 102 -13.49 4.26 -12.71
C HIS A 102 -12.00 4.10 -12.34
N ILE A 103 -11.08 4.41 -13.26
CA ILE A 103 -9.66 4.14 -13.06
C ILE A 103 -9.03 5.13 -12.06
N VAL A 104 -9.55 6.36 -11.96
CA VAL A 104 -8.98 7.36 -11.05
C VAL A 104 -9.84 7.50 -9.79
N LEU A 105 -11.09 7.97 -9.90
CA LEU A 105 -11.87 8.37 -8.72
C LEU A 105 -12.29 7.18 -7.86
N ASP A 106 -12.79 6.09 -8.45
CA ASP A 106 -13.22 4.91 -7.70
C ASP A 106 -12.02 4.22 -7.04
N VAL A 107 -10.89 4.11 -7.74
CA VAL A 107 -9.65 3.57 -7.18
C VAL A 107 -9.20 4.39 -5.97
N GLN A 108 -9.19 5.73 -6.08
CA GLN A 108 -8.80 6.59 -4.95
C GLN A 108 -9.78 6.48 -3.78
N ALA A 109 -11.08 6.34 -4.02
CA ALA A 109 -12.07 6.16 -2.97
C ALA A 109 -11.84 4.84 -2.21
N ARG A 110 -11.58 3.72 -2.92
CA ARG A 110 -11.27 2.42 -2.33
C ARG A 110 -9.99 2.47 -1.49
N LEU A 111 -8.90 3.00 -2.03
CA LEU A 111 -7.64 3.13 -1.29
C LEU A 111 -7.76 4.07 -0.09
N SER A 112 -8.61 5.08 -0.15
CA SER A 112 -8.92 5.92 1.01
C SER A 112 -9.62 5.11 2.12
N ALA A 113 -10.57 4.23 1.76
CA ALA A 113 -11.22 3.35 2.73
C ALA A 113 -10.21 2.38 3.37
N VAL A 114 -9.33 1.77 2.57
CA VAL A 114 -8.21 0.94 3.04
C VAL A 114 -7.33 1.69 4.04
N THR A 115 -6.88 2.90 3.68
CA THR A 115 -6.04 3.72 4.55
C THR A 115 -6.72 4.00 5.88
N VAL A 116 -8.02 4.36 5.88
CA VAL A 116 -8.81 4.56 7.10
C VAL A 116 -8.88 3.29 7.93
N THR A 117 -9.17 2.14 7.32
CA THR A 117 -9.24 0.84 8.01
C THR A 117 -7.92 0.53 8.71
N LEU A 118 -6.79 0.71 8.03
CA LEU A 118 -5.48 0.33 8.55
C LEU A 118 -4.90 1.32 9.57
N THR A 119 -5.20 2.62 9.41
CA THR A 119 -4.57 3.65 10.25
C THR A 119 -5.46 4.14 11.39
N LEU A 120 -6.78 4.20 11.20
CA LEU A 120 -7.72 4.78 12.18
C LEU A 120 -8.42 3.74 13.07
N THR A 121 -8.10 2.44 12.90
CA THR A 121 -8.52 1.38 13.81
C THR A 121 -7.30 0.80 14.55
N ASP A 122 -7.54 -0.09 15.48
CA ASP A 122 -6.50 -0.87 16.18
C ASP A 122 -6.14 -2.17 15.43
N PHE A 123 -6.61 -2.34 14.19
CA PHE A 123 -6.44 -3.58 13.43
C PHE A 123 -4.97 -4.00 13.29
N LEU A 124 -4.09 -3.07 12.94
CA LEU A 124 -2.66 -3.36 12.79
C LEU A 124 -1.92 -3.53 14.13
N ASP A 125 -2.54 -3.25 15.26
CA ASP A 125 -1.88 -3.41 16.58
C ASP A 125 -1.60 -4.88 16.90
N ALA A 126 -2.36 -5.80 16.29
CA ALA A 126 -2.14 -7.24 16.39
C ALA A 126 -0.92 -7.75 15.59
N PHE A 127 -0.39 -6.94 14.67
CA PHE A 127 0.65 -7.35 13.73
C PHE A 127 1.85 -6.37 13.76
N PRO A 128 2.61 -6.32 14.88
CA PRO A 128 3.64 -5.30 15.09
C PRO A 128 4.88 -5.45 14.19
N ASP A 129 5.17 -6.68 13.71
CA ASP A 129 6.38 -6.99 12.97
C ASP A 129 6.21 -6.91 11.45
N LEU A 130 4.97 -6.85 10.95
CA LEU A 130 4.74 -6.65 9.52
C LEU A 130 4.79 -5.16 9.14
N THR A 131 5.17 -4.89 7.91
CA THR A 131 5.05 -3.56 7.30
C THR A 131 3.96 -3.56 6.23
N VAL A 132 3.22 -2.45 6.13
CA VAL A 132 2.14 -2.31 5.16
C VAL A 132 2.37 -1.11 4.27
N GLN A 133 2.24 -1.30 2.96
CA GLN A 133 2.24 -0.25 1.95
C GLN A 133 0.87 -0.20 1.27
N VAL A 134 0.30 1.00 1.14
CA VAL A 134 -0.91 1.24 0.35
C VAL A 134 -0.55 2.00 -0.91
N ALA A 135 -0.96 1.47 -2.05
CA ALA A 135 -0.71 2.09 -3.36
C ALA A 135 -1.27 3.51 -3.48
N ASN A 136 -0.78 4.24 -4.47
CA ASN A 136 -1.37 5.50 -4.95
C ASN A 136 -1.55 6.55 -3.85
N LEU A 137 -0.50 6.81 -3.06
CA LEU A 137 -0.46 7.78 -1.97
C LEU A 137 -1.55 7.54 -0.90
N GLY A 138 -2.02 6.30 -0.72
CA GLY A 138 -3.08 5.99 0.25
C GLY A 138 -4.44 6.57 -0.12
N GLY A 139 -4.69 6.75 -1.41
CA GLY A 139 -5.93 7.33 -1.92
C GLY A 139 -6.00 8.85 -1.77
N SER A 140 -7.19 9.37 -1.52
CA SER A 140 -7.45 10.79 -1.32
C SER A 140 -7.27 11.26 0.14
N VAL A 141 -6.79 10.39 1.03
CA VAL A 141 -6.63 10.70 2.46
C VAL A 141 -5.73 11.92 2.69
N PRO A 142 -4.61 12.13 1.97
CA PRO A 142 -3.79 13.32 2.17
C PRO A 142 -4.56 14.64 2.03
N MET A 143 -5.50 14.70 1.11
CA MET A 143 -6.35 15.89 0.92
C MET A 143 -7.45 16.01 1.98
N MET A 144 -7.81 14.92 2.65
CA MET A 144 -8.96 14.85 3.55
C MET A 144 -8.60 14.86 5.03
N VAL A 145 -7.33 14.60 5.38
CA VAL A 145 -6.90 14.35 6.76
C VAL A 145 -7.22 15.52 7.71
N GLU A 146 -6.97 16.76 7.28
CA GLU A 146 -7.29 17.95 8.10
C GLU A 146 -8.80 18.07 8.39
N ARG A 147 -9.64 17.72 7.40
CA ARG A 147 -11.08 17.64 7.62
C ARG A 147 -11.45 16.50 8.56
N MET A 148 -10.79 15.37 8.48
CA MET A 148 -10.98 14.25 9.42
C MET A 148 -10.62 14.69 10.86
N ASP A 149 -9.53 15.41 11.04
CA ASP A 149 -9.12 15.95 12.34
C ASP A 149 -10.19 16.91 12.90
N HIS A 150 -10.69 17.82 12.07
CA HIS A 150 -11.75 18.75 12.48
C HIS A 150 -13.04 18.02 12.90
N VAL A 151 -13.44 16.99 12.17
CA VAL A 151 -14.61 16.17 12.53
C VAL A 151 -14.37 15.38 13.82
N SER A 152 -13.20 14.75 13.94
CA SER A 152 -12.82 13.95 15.12
C SER A 152 -12.78 14.81 16.38
N SER A 153 -12.14 15.97 16.35
CA SER A 153 -12.06 16.88 17.50
C SER A 153 -13.42 17.33 18.05
N ARG A 154 -14.47 17.29 17.23
CA ARG A 154 -15.84 17.65 17.63
C ARG A 154 -16.67 16.46 18.08
N ARG A 155 -16.43 15.28 17.52
CA ARG A 155 -17.26 14.09 17.75
C ARG A 155 -16.64 13.10 18.74
N THR A 156 -15.32 13.07 18.81
CA THR A 156 -14.51 12.18 19.65
C THR A 156 -13.32 12.94 20.22
N PRO A 157 -13.55 14.00 21.06
CA PRO A 157 -12.50 14.93 21.48
C PRO A 157 -11.35 14.27 22.26
N ASP A 158 -11.64 13.14 22.90
CA ASP A 158 -10.65 12.40 23.71
C ASP A 158 -9.85 11.36 22.89
N ALA A 159 -10.18 11.17 21.60
CA ALA A 159 -9.45 10.26 20.72
C ALA A 159 -8.26 10.98 20.09
N PRO A 160 -7.16 10.25 19.79
CA PRO A 160 -6.06 10.79 18.98
C PRO A 160 -6.57 11.29 17.62
N LEU A 161 -6.01 12.40 17.15
CA LEU A 161 -6.38 12.93 15.83
C LEU A 161 -5.99 11.95 14.72
N PRO A 162 -6.82 11.81 13.66
CA PRO A 162 -6.49 11.02 12.48
C PRO A 162 -5.09 11.27 11.92
N SER A 163 -4.67 12.53 11.79
CA SER A 163 -3.33 12.88 11.29
C SER A 163 -2.19 12.26 12.09
N ALA A 164 -2.34 12.09 13.39
CA ALA A 164 -1.32 11.50 14.26
C ALA A 164 -1.09 10.00 14.03
N ARG A 165 -1.99 9.33 13.28
CA ARG A 165 -1.92 7.89 13.02
C ARG A 165 -1.47 7.53 11.61
N MET A 166 -1.31 8.52 10.72
CA MET A 166 -1.01 8.26 9.30
C MET A 166 0.36 7.61 9.09
N GLY A 167 1.36 7.88 9.90
CA GLY A 167 2.71 7.31 9.80
C GLY A 167 2.83 5.81 10.09
N ARG A 168 1.73 5.09 10.30
CA ARG A 168 1.72 3.64 10.56
C ARG A 168 1.93 2.79 9.31
N ILE A 169 1.72 3.35 8.12
CA ILE A 169 1.84 2.66 6.85
C ILE A 169 2.80 3.40 5.92
N PHE A 170 3.32 2.67 4.94
CA PHE A 170 3.97 3.25 3.78
C PHE A 170 2.95 3.54 2.68
N VAL A 171 3.27 4.49 1.82
CA VAL A 171 2.51 4.77 0.59
C VAL A 171 3.48 4.99 -0.57
N ASP A 172 3.04 4.78 -1.81
CA ASP A 172 3.90 5.00 -2.96
C ASP A 172 3.40 6.10 -3.89
N THR A 173 4.32 6.61 -4.70
CA THR A 173 4.09 7.76 -5.56
C THR A 173 3.31 7.44 -6.84
N SER A 174 3.24 6.21 -7.29
CA SER A 174 2.51 5.66 -8.45
C SER A 174 1.92 6.71 -9.43
N SER A 175 2.76 7.25 -10.31
CA SER A 175 2.38 8.22 -11.36
C SER A 175 1.77 9.57 -10.91
N PHE A 176 1.75 9.89 -9.61
CA PHE A 176 1.23 11.16 -9.11
C PHE A 176 2.15 12.35 -9.42
N GLY A 177 1.54 13.53 -9.47
CA GLY A 177 2.26 14.78 -9.69
C GLY A 177 2.93 15.34 -8.43
N PRO A 178 3.83 16.34 -8.58
CA PRO A 178 4.66 16.85 -7.49
C PRO A 178 3.87 17.41 -6.31
N GLY A 179 2.74 18.08 -6.54
CA GLY A 179 1.91 18.63 -5.48
C GLY A 179 1.26 17.55 -4.59
N SER A 180 0.81 16.45 -5.20
CA SER A 180 0.23 15.31 -4.48
C SER A 180 1.29 14.59 -3.65
N ILE A 181 2.51 14.42 -4.20
CA ILE A 181 3.64 13.80 -3.50
C ILE A 181 4.04 14.64 -2.27
N ALA A 182 4.16 15.96 -2.43
CA ALA A 182 4.46 16.86 -1.33
C ALA A 182 3.38 16.83 -0.22
N LEU A 183 2.11 16.73 -0.62
CA LEU A 183 0.99 16.62 0.32
C LEU A 183 1.03 15.29 1.09
N ALA A 184 1.29 14.18 0.40
CA ALA A 184 1.40 12.87 1.02
C ALA A 184 2.58 12.81 2.01
N ALA A 185 3.75 13.37 1.64
CA ALA A 185 4.90 13.45 2.53
C ALA A 185 4.60 14.23 3.83
N ARG A 186 3.80 15.28 3.76
CA ARG A 186 3.33 16.01 4.96
C ARG A 186 2.34 15.20 5.79
N THR A 187 1.53 14.36 5.15
CA THR A 187 0.47 13.58 5.81
C THR A 187 1.00 12.32 6.49
N PHE A 188 1.82 11.56 5.79
CA PHE A 188 2.32 10.26 6.27
C PHE A 188 3.70 10.34 6.93
N GLY A 189 4.46 11.38 6.65
CA GLY A 189 5.89 11.48 6.86
C GLY A 189 6.64 11.24 5.55
N ALA A 190 7.70 12.02 5.30
CA ALA A 190 8.49 11.86 4.07
C ALA A 190 9.21 10.50 4.02
N ASP A 191 9.56 9.94 5.17
CA ASP A 191 10.14 8.61 5.37
C ASP A 191 9.16 7.45 5.13
N ARG A 192 7.87 7.74 4.98
CA ARG A 192 6.81 6.77 4.69
C ARG A 192 6.35 6.79 3.24
N VAL A 193 6.92 7.65 2.41
CA VAL A 193 6.63 7.70 0.97
C VAL A 193 7.70 6.96 0.20
N LEU A 194 7.29 6.01 -0.65
CA LEU A 194 8.15 5.16 -1.47
C LEU A 194 8.03 5.55 -2.95
N LEU A 195 9.10 5.31 -3.73
CA LEU A 195 9.02 5.35 -5.17
C LEU A 195 8.16 4.18 -5.69
N GLY A 196 6.98 4.49 -6.21
CA GLY A 196 6.18 3.56 -7.00
C GLY A 196 6.03 4.09 -8.42
N THR A 197 6.24 3.28 -9.42
CA THR A 197 6.18 3.69 -10.83
C THR A 197 4.99 3.12 -11.58
N ASP A 198 4.41 2.03 -11.06
CA ASP A 198 3.37 1.27 -11.73
C ASP A 198 3.78 0.87 -13.18
N HIS A 199 5.08 0.61 -13.36
CA HIS A 199 5.62 0.16 -14.64
C HIS A 199 5.08 -1.25 -14.98
N PRO A 200 4.69 -1.53 -16.22
CA PRO A 200 4.82 -0.73 -17.45
C PRO A 200 3.62 0.18 -17.78
N ILE A 201 2.65 0.35 -16.88
CA ILE A 201 1.44 1.14 -17.12
C ILE A 201 1.78 2.62 -17.31
N PHE A 202 2.69 3.14 -16.48
CA PHE A 202 3.13 4.53 -16.54
C PHE A 202 4.64 4.67 -16.79
N ASP A 203 5.02 5.87 -17.23
CA ASP A 203 6.43 6.20 -17.49
C ASP A 203 7.17 6.46 -16.17
N THR A 204 8.15 5.60 -15.87
CA THR A 204 9.04 5.72 -14.72
C THR A 204 9.76 7.06 -14.64
N GLN A 205 10.22 7.60 -15.78
CA GLN A 205 10.96 8.88 -15.80
C GLN A 205 10.08 10.04 -15.37
N ARG A 206 8.80 10.01 -15.75
CA ARG A 206 7.81 11.01 -15.32
C ARG A 206 7.62 10.98 -13.79
N THR A 207 7.53 9.80 -13.19
CA THR A 207 7.39 9.65 -11.74
C THR A 207 8.63 10.19 -11.01
N VAL A 208 9.83 9.81 -11.46
CA VAL A 208 11.09 10.32 -10.90
C VAL A 208 11.19 11.85 -11.01
N ALA A 209 10.82 12.41 -12.19
CA ALA A 209 10.80 13.85 -12.37
C ALA A 209 9.80 14.57 -11.45
N ALA A 210 8.62 13.96 -11.21
CA ALA A 210 7.61 14.50 -10.30
C ALA A 210 8.10 14.53 -8.84
N ILE A 211 8.80 13.49 -8.38
CA ILE A 211 9.41 13.45 -7.04
C ILE A 211 10.44 14.57 -6.90
N ARG A 212 11.33 14.73 -7.87
CA ARG A 212 12.34 15.79 -7.85
C ARG A 212 11.76 17.21 -7.90
N ALA A 213 10.60 17.36 -8.54
CA ALA A 213 9.88 18.64 -8.64
C ALA A 213 8.91 18.91 -7.49
N SER A 214 8.85 18.03 -6.48
CA SER A 214 7.87 18.11 -5.38
C SER A 214 8.08 19.30 -4.43
N GLY A 215 9.27 19.92 -4.45
CA GLY A 215 9.63 20.99 -3.51
C GLY A 215 9.93 20.48 -2.09
N LEU A 216 10.08 19.17 -1.91
CA LEU A 216 10.55 18.59 -0.66
C LEU A 216 12.07 18.84 -0.48
N PRO A 217 12.60 18.80 0.75
CA PRO A 217 14.04 18.81 1.01
C PRO A 217 14.79 17.69 0.27
N ASP A 218 16.06 17.92 -0.06
CA ASP A 218 16.87 16.98 -0.85
C ASP A 218 17.00 15.60 -0.19
N ASP A 219 17.11 15.53 1.12
CA ASP A 219 17.15 14.29 1.90
C ASP A 219 15.84 13.51 1.82
N ALA A 220 14.69 14.18 1.87
CA ALA A 220 13.39 13.58 1.67
C ALA A 220 13.22 13.05 0.23
N VAL A 221 13.67 13.82 -0.78
CA VAL A 221 13.67 13.38 -2.18
C VAL A 221 14.55 12.14 -2.35
N ALA A 222 15.74 12.12 -1.77
CA ALA A 222 16.64 10.97 -1.81
C ALA A 222 16.03 9.74 -1.11
N GLY A 223 15.40 9.95 0.05
CA GLY A 223 14.65 8.94 0.78
C GLY A 223 13.57 8.29 -0.09
N ILE A 224 12.70 9.09 -0.69
CA ILE A 224 11.60 8.62 -1.55
C ILE A 224 12.14 7.85 -2.78
N LEU A 225 13.25 8.31 -3.37
CA LEU A 225 13.84 7.67 -4.55
C LEU A 225 14.48 6.31 -4.28
N GLY A 226 14.78 5.96 -3.01
CA GLY A 226 15.33 4.64 -2.71
C GLY A 226 15.85 4.44 -1.28
N GLY A 227 15.74 5.45 -0.41
CA GLY A 227 16.22 5.34 0.97
C GLY A 227 15.17 4.92 2.01
N ASN A 228 13.89 5.05 1.68
CA ASN A 228 12.79 4.85 2.65
C ASN A 228 12.25 3.41 2.70
N GLY A 229 12.81 2.49 1.95
CA GLY A 229 12.32 1.10 1.97
C GLY A 229 12.28 0.56 3.40
N PRO A 230 11.28 -0.25 3.76
CA PRO A 230 11.29 -0.93 5.05
C PRO A 230 12.57 -1.75 5.16
N ASP A 231 13.15 -1.81 6.36
CA ASP A 231 14.25 -2.72 6.65
C ASP A 231 13.74 -4.15 6.46
N LEU A 232 13.92 -4.66 5.25
CA LEU A 232 13.59 -6.04 4.96
C LEU A 232 14.72 -6.90 5.51
N PRO A 233 14.42 -8.01 6.21
CA PRO A 233 15.46 -8.86 6.75
C PRO A 233 16.41 -9.29 5.63
N ASP A 234 17.71 -9.13 5.86
CA ASP A 234 18.76 -9.65 4.99
C ASP A 234 18.55 -11.17 4.85
N ARG A 235 18.15 -11.63 3.68
CA ARG A 235 17.82 -13.04 3.39
C ARG A 235 18.65 -13.57 2.24
#